data_3741edc692248cc71cc7c474be3b9e2c
#
_entry.id   3741edc692248cc71cc7c474be3b9e2c
#
_cell.length_a   1.000
_cell.length_b   1.000
_cell.length_c   1.000
_cell.angle_alpha   90.00
_cell.angle_beta   90.00
_cell.angle_gamma   90.00
#
_symmetry.space_group_name_H-M   'P 1'
#
loop_
_entity.id
_entity.type
_entity.pdbx_description
1 polymer ?
#
loop_
_entity_poly.entity_id
_entity_poly.type
_entity_poly.pdbx_seq_one_letter_code
_entity_poly.pdbx_strand_id
1 'polypeptide(L)'
;QLTPQIVHLRIKMLMLLVLLGISSISTAIAKQPIQVISLRLITFGTLSLTGAILFGVLRARTYKFWVDSSGFVIREGSWLTLMWWIIGISTHLTIDQLWNDSSTTLLLYIGVTLCVQRGYVWRLATRAYPNEIRNNRLTYKREQHHHRHR
;
A
#
# COMPACT_ATOMS: atom_id res chain seq x y z
N GLN A 1 3.21 -10.24 7.87
CA GLN A 1 1.79 -9.81 7.79
C GLN A 1 0.82 -10.80 8.46
N LEU A 2 1.27 -12.02 8.73
CA LEU A 2 0.49 -13.08 9.42
C LEU A 2 0.57 -12.97 10.95
N THR A 3 1.37 -12.05 11.49
CA THR A 3 1.48 -11.83 12.93
C THR A 3 0.57 -10.67 13.36
N PRO A 4 -0.02 -10.74 14.57
CA PRO A 4 -0.80 -9.65 15.14
C PRO A 4 0.01 -8.34 15.20
N GLN A 5 -0.58 -7.26 14.74
CA GLN A 5 0.07 -5.94 14.73
C GLN A 5 -0.92 -4.86 15.13
N ILE A 6 -0.46 -3.92 15.97
CA ILE A 6 -1.26 -2.74 16.33
C ILE A 6 -1.52 -1.91 15.07
N VAL A 7 -2.76 -1.44 14.92
CA VAL A 7 -3.16 -0.63 13.76
C VAL A 7 -2.59 0.78 13.88
N HIS A 8 -1.62 1.12 13.02
CA HIS A 8 -1.11 2.50 12.88
C HIS A 8 -1.04 2.92 11.42
N LEU A 9 -1.23 4.20 11.16
CA LEU A 9 -1.11 4.78 9.84
C LEU A 9 0.26 5.48 9.71
N ARG A 10 1.25 4.78 9.13
CA ARG A 10 2.60 5.33 8.86
C ARG A 10 2.63 6.04 7.50
N ILE A 11 2.00 7.20 7.41
CA ILE A 11 1.83 7.95 6.14
C ILE A 11 3.19 8.32 5.52
N LYS A 12 4.16 8.78 6.31
CA LYS A 12 5.46 9.26 5.80
C LYS A 12 6.19 8.19 4.98
N MET A 13 6.25 6.95 5.47
CA MET A 13 6.90 5.85 4.77
C MET A 13 6.17 5.44 3.48
N LEU A 14 4.84 5.52 3.49
CA LEU A 14 4.02 5.22 2.32
C LEU A 14 4.19 6.30 1.23
N MET A 15 4.19 7.58 1.62
CA MET A 15 4.44 8.67 0.70
C MET A 15 5.83 8.60 0.07
N LEU A 16 6.86 8.21 0.84
CA LEU A 16 8.19 8.01 0.32
C LEU A 16 8.21 6.94 -0.79
N LEU A 17 7.54 5.80 -0.59
CA LEU A 17 7.46 4.75 -1.61
C LEU A 17 6.76 5.23 -2.89
N VAL A 18 5.69 6.01 -2.76
CA VAL A 18 4.97 6.57 -3.92
C VAL A 18 5.86 7.58 -4.65
N LEU A 19 6.55 8.47 -3.92
CA LEU A 19 7.47 9.45 -4.51
C LEU A 19 8.64 8.79 -5.24
N LEU A 20 9.24 7.75 -4.67
CA LEU A 20 10.28 6.96 -5.33
C LEU A 20 9.74 6.27 -6.59
N GLY A 21 8.52 5.76 -6.56
CA GLY A 21 7.87 5.16 -7.73
C GLY A 21 7.64 6.19 -8.85
N ILE A 22 7.16 7.38 -8.51
CA ILE A 22 6.98 8.49 -9.47
C ILE A 22 8.32 8.92 -10.04
N SER A 23 9.35 9.07 -9.21
CA SER A 23 10.71 9.42 -9.65
C SER A 23 11.28 8.38 -10.61
N SER A 24 11.07 7.08 -10.35
CA SER A 24 11.50 5.98 -11.23
C SER A 24 10.86 6.10 -12.61
N ILE A 25 9.55 6.33 -12.69
CA ILE A 25 8.82 6.50 -13.95
C ILE A 25 9.28 7.77 -14.67
N SER A 26 9.43 8.89 -13.97
CA SER A 26 9.90 10.15 -14.57
C SER A 26 11.28 9.99 -15.22
N THR A 27 12.18 9.27 -14.55
CA THR A 27 13.52 8.96 -15.08
C THR A 27 13.46 8.05 -16.34
N ALA A 28 12.54 7.09 -16.36
CA ALA A 28 12.35 6.21 -17.50
C ALA A 28 11.78 6.97 -18.72
N ILE A 29 10.81 7.84 -18.50
CA ILE A 29 10.21 8.69 -19.55
C ILE A 29 11.25 9.66 -20.11
N ALA A 30 12.08 10.27 -19.27
CA ALA A 30 13.11 11.23 -19.70
C ALA A 30 14.19 10.61 -20.60
N LYS A 31 14.37 9.30 -20.56
CA LYS A 31 15.31 8.55 -21.42
C LYS A 31 14.71 8.15 -22.77
N GLN A 32 13.41 8.32 -22.97
CA GLN A 32 12.72 7.95 -24.22
C GLN A 32 12.41 9.20 -25.05
N PRO A 33 12.49 9.14 -26.40
CA PRO A 33 12.08 10.24 -27.25
C PRO A 33 10.59 10.56 -27.05
N ILE A 34 10.25 11.84 -26.96
CA ILE A 34 8.94 12.40 -26.61
C ILE A 34 7.77 11.87 -27.48
N GLN A 35 8.06 11.28 -28.62
CA GLN A 35 7.03 10.75 -29.54
C GLN A 35 6.31 9.48 -29.07
N VAL A 36 6.66 8.92 -27.93
CA VAL A 36 6.16 7.61 -27.47
C VAL A 36 5.22 7.69 -26.26
N ILE A 37 4.59 8.83 -25.99
CA ILE A 37 3.39 8.83 -25.14
C ILE A 37 2.26 8.23 -25.96
N SER A 38 2.36 6.92 -26.19
CA SER A 38 1.38 6.18 -26.97
C SER A 38 0.14 5.92 -26.12
N LEU A 39 -1.01 5.78 -26.78
CA LEU A 39 -2.25 5.33 -26.16
C LEU A 39 -2.00 4.07 -25.29
N ARG A 40 -1.04 3.23 -25.66
CA ARG A 40 -0.60 2.06 -24.90
C ARG A 40 -0.11 2.44 -23.49
N LEU A 41 0.77 3.43 -23.33
CA LEU A 41 1.30 3.86 -22.03
C LEU A 41 0.16 4.28 -21.09
N ILE A 42 -0.79 5.06 -21.60
CA ILE A 42 -1.94 5.52 -20.84
C ILE A 42 -2.83 4.33 -20.42
N THR A 43 -3.11 3.42 -21.36
CA THR A 43 -3.98 2.27 -21.12
C THR A 43 -3.36 1.33 -20.07
N PHE A 44 -2.10 0.92 -20.25
CA PHE A 44 -1.42 0.01 -19.33
C PHE A 44 -1.15 0.66 -17.98
N GLY A 45 -0.78 1.95 -17.93
CA GLY A 45 -0.63 2.71 -16.70
C GLY A 45 -1.93 2.80 -15.90
N THR A 46 -3.05 3.08 -16.58
CA THR A 46 -4.38 3.14 -15.96
C THR A 46 -4.79 1.75 -15.44
N LEU A 47 -4.57 0.69 -16.24
CA LEU A 47 -4.88 -0.67 -15.85
C LEU A 47 -4.06 -1.11 -14.62
N SER A 48 -2.77 -0.82 -14.61
CA SER A 48 -1.87 -1.10 -13.49
C SER A 48 -2.30 -0.36 -12.22
N LEU A 49 -2.63 0.93 -12.33
CA LEU A 49 -3.09 1.74 -11.19
C LEU A 49 -4.43 1.24 -10.64
N THR A 50 -5.37 0.92 -11.52
CA THR A 50 -6.67 0.33 -11.14
C THR A 50 -6.47 -1.01 -10.44
N GLY A 51 -5.59 -1.86 -10.96
CA GLY A 51 -5.19 -3.11 -10.32
C GLY A 51 -4.59 -2.90 -8.94
N ALA A 52 -3.69 -1.91 -8.79
CA ALA A 52 -3.08 -1.57 -7.50
C ALA A 52 -4.13 -1.19 -6.44
N ILE A 53 -5.14 -0.40 -6.83
CA ILE A 53 -6.25 0.00 -5.95
C ILE A 53 -7.11 -1.22 -5.60
N LEU A 54 -7.52 -2.00 -6.60
CA LEU A 54 -8.38 -3.17 -6.41
C LEU A 54 -7.73 -4.19 -5.47
N PHE A 55 -6.49 -4.61 -5.75
CA PHE A 55 -5.77 -5.55 -4.91
C PHE A 55 -5.44 -4.98 -3.52
N GLY A 56 -5.23 -3.67 -3.39
CA GLY A 56 -5.09 -3.00 -2.11
C GLY A 56 -6.35 -3.14 -1.24
N VAL A 57 -7.54 -2.91 -1.81
CA VAL A 57 -8.83 -3.05 -1.13
C VAL A 57 -9.13 -4.52 -0.80
N LEU A 58 -8.94 -5.44 -1.76
CA LEU A 58 -9.17 -6.87 -1.54
C LEU A 58 -8.34 -7.40 -0.37
N ARG A 59 -7.05 -7.06 -0.33
CA ARG A 59 -6.16 -7.43 0.79
C ARG A 59 -6.62 -6.82 2.11
N ALA A 60 -7.05 -5.55 2.10
CA ALA A 60 -7.50 -4.89 3.32
C ALA A 60 -8.75 -5.56 3.92
N ARG A 61 -9.64 -6.13 3.08
CA ARG A 61 -10.83 -6.85 3.52
C ARG A 61 -10.54 -8.23 4.13
N THR A 62 -9.38 -8.79 3.87
CA THR A 62 -8.99 -10.11 4.41
C THR A 62 -8.32 -10.04 5.77
N TYR A 63 -8.12 -8.84 6.34
CA TYR A 63 -7.63 -8.68 7.70
C TYR A 63 -8.73 -8.94 8.73
N LYS A 64 -8.35 -9.63 9.81
CA LYS A 64 -9.14 -9.75 11.02
C LYS A 64 -8.76 -8.62 11.99
N PHE A 65 -9.75 -8.08 12.68
CA PHE A 65 -9.58 -7.02 13.68
C PHE A 65 -10.16 -7.47 15.01
N TRP A 66 -9.48 -7.15 16.10
CA TRP A 66 -9.98 -7.32 17.45
C TRP A 66 -9.31 -6.33 18.39
N VAL A 67 -9.88 -6.18 19.59
CA VAL A 67 -9.29 -5.38 20.66
C VAL A 67 -8.55 -6.33 21.61
N ASP A 68 -7.28 -6.00 21.89
CA ASP A 68 -6.46 -6.73 22.84
C ASP A 68 -6.84 -6.39 24.29
N SER A 69 -6.42 -7.22 25.25
CA SER A 69 -6.58 -6.97 26.69
C SER A 69 -6.05 -5.61 27.16
N SER A 70 -5.07 -5.05 26.44
CA SER A 70 -4.52 -3.71 26.66
C SER A 70 -5.34 -2.56 26.07
N GLY A 71 -6.49 -2.85 25.44
CA GLY A 71 -7.38 -1.85 24.81
C GLY A 71 -6.88 -1.30 23.47
N PHE A 72 -5.92 -2.00 22.81
CA PHE A 72 -5.44 -1.63 21.47
C PHE A 72 -6.14 -2.41 20.38
N VAL A 73 -6.44 -1.74 19.28
CA VAL A 73 -6.93 -2.40 18.06
C VAL A 73 -5.77 -3.08 17.35
N ILE A 74 -5.86 -4.40 17.23
CA ILE A 74 -4.91 -5.26 16.56
C ILE A 74 -5.50 -5.76 15.26
N ARG A 75 -4.64 -5.96 14.27
CA ARG A 75 -4.97 -6.60 13.00
C ARG A 75 -4.07 -7.79 12.74
N GLU A 76 -4.61 -8.80 12.12
CA GLU A 76 -3.87 -9.96 11.63
C GLU A 76 -4.26 -10.25 10.18
N GLY A 77 -3.26 -10.49 9.33
CA GLY A 77 -3.48 -10.93 7.96
C GLY A 77 -3.78 -12.42 7.93
N SER A 78 -4.65 -12.83 7.02
CA SER A 78 -4.95 -14.23 6.75
C SER A 78 -4.07 -14.77 5.60
N TRP A 79 -4.10 -16.09 5.38
CA TRP A 79 -3.50 -16.71 4.21
C TRP A 79 -4.03 -16.12 2.89
N LEU A 80 -5.31 -15.72 2.86
CA LEU A 80 -5.90 -15.01 1.73
C LEU A 80 -5.21 -13.68 1.43
N THR A 81 -4.74 -12.97 2.48
CA THR A 81 -3.97 -11.74 2.29
C THR A 81 -2.67 -12.00 1.53
N LEU A 82 -2.00 -13.12 1.80
CA LEU A 82 -0.79 -13.53 1.10
C LEU A 82 -1.10 -13.95 -0.34
N MET A 83 -2.15 -14.72 -0.58
CA MET A 83 -2.60 -15.10 -1.92
C MET A 83 -2.86 -13.85 -2.79
N TRP A 84 -3.55 -12.84 -2.27
CA TRP A 84 -3.80 -11.59 -3.00
C TRP A 84 -2.51 -10.80 -3.28
N TRP A 85 -1.46 -10.96 -2.46
CA TRP A 85 -0.14 -10.42 -2.74
C TRP A 85 0.47 -11.08 -3.98
N ILE A 86 0.49 -12.40 -4.01
CA ILE A 86 1.07 -13.19 -5.11
C ILE A 86 0.31 -12.88 -6.40
N ILE A 87 -1.02 -12.99 -6.39
CA ILE A 87 -1.86 -12.72 -7.57
C ILE A 87 -1.64 -11.28 -8.07
N GLY A 88 -1.68 -10.29 -7.18
CA GLY A 88 -1.53 -8.89 -7.57
C GLY A 88 -0.17 -8.57 -8.20
N ILE A 89 0.93 -9.09 -7.63
CA ILE A 89 2.27 -8.89 -8.18
C ILE A 89 2.41 -9.63 -9.51
N SER A 90 1.97 -10.89 -9.60
CA SER A 90 2.04 -11.67 -10.84
C SER A 90 1.25 -11.00 -11.98
N THR A 91 0.04 -10.54 -11.70
CA THR A 91 -0.78 -9.80 -12.68
C THR A 91 -0.08 -8.53 -13.16
N HIS A 92 0.52 -7.78 -12.22
CA HIS A 92 1.24 -6.55 -12.57
C HIS A 92 2.46 -6.84 -13.44
N LEU A 93 3.29 -7.83 -13.08
CA LEU A 93 4.46 -8.21 -13.86
C LEU A 93 4.07 -8.69 -15.26
N THR A 94 2.98 -9.44 -15.40
CA THR A 94 2.47 -9.88 -16.71
C THR A 94 2.06 -8.67 -17.56
N ILE A 95 1.38 -7.68 -16.99
CA ILE A 95 1.00 -6.45 -17.67
C ILE A 95 2.26 -5.66 -18.10
N ASP A 96 3.26 -5.54 -17.23
CA ASP A 96 4.51 -4.84 -17.54
C ASP A 96 5.28 -5.52 -18.69
N GLN A 97 5.34 -6.86 -18.72
CA GLN A 97 5.98 -7.61 -19.83
C GLN A 97 5.27 -7.39 -21.16
N LEU A 98 3.93 -7.34 -21.17
CA LEU A 98 3.15 -7.07 -22.38
C LEU A 98 3.38 -5.66 -22.93
N TRP A 99 3.83 -4.74 -22.08
CA TRP A 99 4.06 -3.36 -22.49
C TRP A 99 5.47 -3.08 -22.98
N ASN A 100 6.54 -3.43 -22.29
CA ASN A 100 7.89 -3.05 -22.69
C ASN A 100 9.06 -3.65 -21.86
N ASP A 101 8.99 -4.81 -21.31
CA ASP A 101 10.04 -5.45 -20.51
C ASP A 101 10.56 -4.63 -19.30
N SER A 102 9.88 -3.55 -18.89
CA SER A 102 10.37 -2.70 -17.84
C SER A 102 9.57 -2.84 -16.54
N SER A 103 10.20 -3.41 -15.52
CA SER A 103 9.68 -3.42 -14.15
C SER A 103 9.68 -2.03 -13.47
N THR A 104 9.82 -0.96 -14.26
CA THR A 104 9.95 0.43 -13.79
C THR A 104 8.71 0.88 -12.99
N THR A 105 7.55 0.34 -13.31
CA THR A 105 6.27 0.72 -12.67
C THR A 105 5.99 -0.08 -11.40
N LEU A 106 6.75 -1.16 -11.14
CA LEU A 106 6.53 -2.05 -9.99
C LEU A 106 6.59 -1.31 -8.63
N LEU A 107 7.54 -0.40 -8.49
CA LEU A 107 7.72 0.36 -7.24
C LEU A 107 6.51 1.27 -6.96
N LEU A 108 5.98 1.94 -7.99
CA LEU A 108 4.76 2.73 -7.87
C LEU A 108 3.55 1.84 -7.56
N TYR A 109 3.41 0.72 -8.26
CA TYR A 109 2.35 -0.25 -8.01
C TYR A 109 2.34 -0.72 -6.54
N ILE A 110 3.50 -1.12 -6.00
CA ILE A 110 3.63 -1.55 -4.60
C ILE A 110 3.29 -0.39 -3.66
N GLY A 111 3.82 0.82 -3.93
CA GLY A 111 3.56 2.01 -3.13
C GLY A 111 2.08 2.34 -3.05
N VAL A 112 1.40 2.43 -4.19
CA VAL A 112 -0.05 2.71 -4.27
C VAL A 112 -0.86 1.62 -3.58
N THR A 113 -0.54 0.35 -3.86
CA THR A 113 -1.24 -0.78 -3.24
C THR A 113 -1.16 -0.76 -1.72
N LEU A 114 0.04 -0.48 -1.17
CA LEU A 114 0.24 -0.37 0.29
C LEU A 114 -0.49 0.84 0.89
N CYS A 115 -0.51 1.99 0.18
CA CYS A 115 -1.27 3.17 0.60
C CYS A 115 -2.76 2.86 0.70
N VAL A 116 -3.33 2.28 -0.35
CA VAL A 116 -4.75 1.90 -0.39
C VAL A 116 -5.07 0.88 0.68
N GLN A 117 -4.28 -0.19 0.79
CA GLN A 117 -4.46 -1.24 1.78
C GLN A 117 -4.46 -0.68 3.21
N ARG A 118 -3.46 0.14 3.57
CA ARG A 118 -3.35 0.70 4.92
C ARG A 118 -4.43 1.75 5.21
N GLY A 119 -4.74 2.60 4.24
CA GLY A 119 -5.82 3.57 4.35
C GLY A 119 -7.18 2.90 4.56
N TYR A 120 -7.44 1.83 3.80
CA TYR A 120 -8.69 1.09 3.93
C TYR A 120 -8.78 0.29 5.24
N VAL A 121 -7.69 -0.36 5.68
CA VAL A 121 -7.58 -0.99 7.01
C VAL A 121 -7.85 0.02 8.12
N TRP A 122 -7.24 1.21 8.05
CA TRP A 122 -7.48 2.28 9.00
C TRP A 122 -8.96 2.70 9.03
N ARG A 123 -9.58 2.87 7.86
CA ARG A 123 -11.01 3.22 7.74
C ARG A 123 -11.91 2.15 8.36
N LEU A 124 -11.63 0.86 8.10
CA LEU A 124 -12.39 -0.24 8.69
C LEU A 124 -12.23 -0.28 10.22
N ALA A 125 -11.00 -0.17 10.72
CA ALA A 125 -10.72 -0.17 12.16
C ALA A 125 -11.39 1.03 12.87
N THR A 126 -11.34 2.23 12.28
CA THR A 126 -11.99 3.42 12.84
C THR A 126 -13.51 3.30 12.87
N ARG A 127 -14.11 2.61 11.90
CA ARG A 127 -15.56 2.37 11.89
C ARG A 127 -16.00 1.33 12.92
N ALA A 128 -15.21 0.25 13.07
CA ALA A 128 -15.54 -0.84 13.99
C ALA A 128 -15.21 -0.52 15.45
N TYR A 129 -14.12 0.23 15.70
CA TYR A 129 -13.56 0.50 17.03
C TYR A 129 -13.14 1.96 17.20
N PRO A 130 -14.08 2.93 17.18
CA PRO A 130 -13.75 4.36 17.13
C PRO A 130 -13.04 4.87 18.39
N ASN A 131 -13.37 4.34 19.57
CA ASN A 131 -12.78 4.75 20.85
C ASN A 131 -11.37 4.17 21.04
N GLU A 132 -11.20 2.90 20.75
CA GLU A 132 -9.96 2.14 20.93
C GLU A 132 -8.89 2.59 19.95
N ILE A 133 -9.27 2.95 18.72
CA ILE A 133 -8.33 3.45 17.72
C ILE A 133 -7.71 4.80 18.12
N ARG A 134 -8.43 5.58 18.95
CA ARG A 134 -7.91 6.81 19.53
C ARG A 134 -6.76 6.52 20.50
N ASN A 135 -6.82 5.43 21.26
CA ASN A 135 -5.74 4.98 22.15
C ASN A 135 -4.50 4.57 21.35
N ASN A 136 -4.67 3.80 20.27
CA ASN A 136 -3.56 3.46 19.36
C ASN A 136 -2.83 4.70 18.85
N ARG A 137 -3.58 5.76 18.51
CA ARG A 137 -3.04 7.02 17.99
C ARG A 137 -2.24 7.79 19.05
N LEU A 138 -2.71 7.82 20.29
CA LEU A 138 -2.05 8.52 21.39
C LEU A 138 -0.74 7.85 21.77
N THR A 139 -0.71 6.52 21.87
CA THR A 139 0.48 5.75 22.19
C THR A 139 1.55 5.93 21.11
N TYR A 140 1.18 5.85 19.83
CA TYR A 140 2.10 6.08 18.73
C TYR A 140 2.74 7.48 18.75
N LYS A 141 1.97 8.51 19.11
CA LYS A 141 2.52 9.87 19.28
C LYS A 141 3.52 9.95 20.43
N ARG A 142 3.26 9.31 21.56
CA ARG A 142 4.18 9.27 22.72
C ARG A 142 5.51 8.60 22.35
N GLU A 143 5.48 7.47 21.68
CA GLU A 143 6.69 6.77 21.21
C GLU A 143 7.53 7.64 20.27
N GLN A 144 6.91 8.38 19.34
CA GLN A 144 7.62 9.30 18.46
C GLN A 144 8.30 10.45 19.20
N HIS A 145 7.71 10.97 20.28
CA HIS A 145 8.33 12.00 21.10
C HIS A 145 9.54 11.46 21.86
N HIS A 146 9.48 10.25 22.42
CA HIS A 146 10.62 9.64 23.11
C HIS A 146 11.82 9.35 22.20
N HIS A 147 11.59 8.95 20.95
CA HIS A 147 12.68 8.73 19.98
C HIS A 147 13.32 10.03 19.44
N ARG A 148 12.69 11.18 19.63
CA ARG A 148 13.21 12.48 19.15
C ARG A 148 14.13 13.16 20.15
N HIS A 149 14.14 12.70 21.40
CA HIS A 149 14.93 13.25 22.51
C HIS A 149 16.10 12.33 22.94
N ARG A 150 16.36 11.27 22.19
CA ARG A 150 17.56 10.44 22.26
C ARG A 150 18.43 10.67 21.03
#